data_53f765bfda6d1a3d98bd325bd25be968
#
_entry.id   53f765bfda6d1a3d98bd325bd25be968
#
_cell.length_a   1.000
_cell.length_b   1.000
_cell.length_c   1.000
_cell.angle_alpha   90.00
_cell.angle_beta   90.00
_cell.angle_gamma   90.00
#
_symmetry.space_group_name_H-M   'P 1'
#
loop_
_entity.id
_entity.type
_entity.pdbx_description
1 polymer ?
#
loop_
_entity_poly.entity_id
_entity_poly.type
_entity_poly.pdbx_seq_one_letter_code
_entity_poly.pdbx_strand_id
1 'polypeptide(L)'
;ALDYSIVVAATASESAPLQYLAPYSGCSIGEYFMHQGKDVLIIYDDLSKHAVAYRTMSLLLRRPPGREAYPGDVFYIHSRLLERAARLSDELGGGSLTALPIIETLAGDVTAYIPTNVISITDGQIFLETGLFLAGQRPAVNAGISVSRVGGNAQIKAMKQVSGTLRLELAQFRELEAFTQFGSDLDSDSKRRLEKGKRIVEVLKQDQYNPMDVEKEILILYAVVNDFLSDIEVSDIRKFEAEFLEYANTHHRDLLKEI
;
A
#
# COMPACT_ATOMS: atom_id res chain seq x y z
N ALA A 1 3.47 -14.36 12.01
CA ALA A 1 4.12 -13.04 11.98
C ALA A 1 4.68 -12.65 13.36
N LEU A 2 3.94 -12.84 14.47
CA LEU A 2 4.39 -12.39 15.80
C LEU A 2 5.73 -12.99 16.26
N ASP A 3 6.10 -14.17 15.81
CA ASP A 3 7.35 -14.84 16.19
C ASP A 3 8.63 -14.10 15.74
N TYR A 4 8.52 -13.22 14.75
CA TYR A 4 9.62 -12.42 14.23
C TYR A 4 9.31 -10.91 14.26
N SER A 5 8.31 -10.50 15.04
CA SER A 5 7.89 -9.11 15.15
C SER A 5 8.22 -8.53 16.52
N ILE A 6 8.55 -7.25 16.55
CA ILE A 6 8.73 -6.46 17.77
C ILE A 6 7.63 -5.41 17.80
N VAL A 7 6.85 -5.36 18.87
CA VAL A 7 5.78 -4.39 19.05
C VAL A 7 6.24 -3.33 20.02
N VAL A 8 6.29 -2.07 19.57
CA VAL A 8 6.52 -0.89 20.39
C VAL A 8 5.20 -0.15 20.53
N ALA A 9 4.61 -0.15 21.72
CA ALA A 9 3.29 0.40 21.96
C ALA A 9 3.35 1.68 22.81
N ALA A 10 2.65 2.72 22.35
CA ALA A 10 2.28 3.88 23.13
C ALA A 10 0.81 4.19 22.79
N THR A 11 -0.08 3.75 23.66
CA THR A 11 -1.53 3.82 23.43
C THR A 11 -2.06 5.24 23.65
N ALA A 12 -3.30 5.50 23.21
CA ALA A 12 -3.95 6.80 23.38
C ALA A 12 -4.13 7.23 24.84
N SER A 13 -4.06 6.28 25.80
CA SER A 13 -4.13 6.55 27.24
C SER A 13 -2.80 6.98 27.85
N GLU A 14 -1.71 6.85 27.12
CA GLU A 14 -0.38 7.24 27.58
C GLU A 14 -0.13 8.72 27.38
N SER A 15 0.91 9.23 28.07
CA SER A 15 1.28 10.64 27.98
C SER A 15 1.82 11.01 26.58
N ALA A 16 1.57 12.25 26.15
CA ALA A 16 2.04 12.74 24.85
C ALA A 16 3.55 12.56 24.62
N PRO A 17 4.46 12.73 25.61
CA PRO A 17 5.88 12.43 25.43
C PRO A 17 6.17 10.97 25.06
N LEU A 18 5.45 10.00 25.62
CA LEU A 18 5.64 8.59 25.28
C LEU A 18 5.14 8.28 23.88
N GLN A 19 3.97 8.82 23.50
CA GLN A 19 3.46 8.72 22.12
C GLN A 19 4.42 9.37 21.10
N TYR A 20 5.07 10.47 21.49
CA TYR A 20 6.07 11.13 20.65
C TYR A 20 7.36 10.30 20.51
N LEU A 21 7.83 9.65 21.56
CA LEU A 21 9.09 8.88 21.56
C LEU A 21 8.96 7.50 20.88
N ALA A 22 7.78 6.88 20.92
CA ALA A 22 7.59 5.52 20.46
C ALA A 22 8.06 5.27 19.01
N PRO A 23 7.72 6.10 18.00
CA PRO A 23 8.19 5.89 16.63
C PRO A 23 9.71 5.94 16.49
N TYR A 24 10.37 6.86 17.21
CA TYR A 24 11.84 6.95 17.21
C TYR A 24 12.49 5.75 17.85
N SER A 25 11.93 5.26 18.96
CA SER A 25 12.41 4.05 19.64
C SER A 25 12.29 2.83 18.74
N GLY A 26 11.13 2.66 18.09
CA GLY A 26 10.90 1.59 17.10
C GLY A 26 11.89 1.67 15.93
N CYS A 27 12.13 2.87 15.40
CA CYS A 27 13.09 3.09 14.33
C CYS A 27 14.52 2.67 14.76
N SER A 28 14.95 3.06 15.96
CA SER A 28 16.29 2.69 16.47
C SER A 28 16.46 1.19 16.65
N ILE A 29 15.40 0.48 17.05
CA ILE A 29 15.41 -0.99 17.11
C ILE A 29 15.53 -1.56 15.67
N GLY A 30 14.80 -1.01 14.71
CA GLY A 30 14.90 -1.41 13.30
C GLY A 30 16.31 -1.19 12.73
N GLU A 31 16.92 -0.03 12.99
CA GLU A 31 18.29 0.27 12.57
C GLU A 31 19.31 -0.71 13.14
N TYR A 32 19.12 -1.18 14.37
CA TYR A 32 20.00 -2.19 14.94
C TYR A 32 20.08 -3.46 14.09
N PHE A 33 18.93 -3.93 13.58
CA PHE A 33 18.89 -5.09 12.68
C PHE A 33 19.40 -4.76 11.27
N MET A 34 19.10 -3.59 10.75
CA MET A 34 19.58 -3.12 9.44
C MET A 34 21.13 -3.09 9.44
N HIS A 35 21.76 -2.61 10.49
CA HIS A 35 23.23 -2.60 10.62
C HIS A 35 23.86 -4.00 10.78
N GLN A 36 23.05 -5.03 11.04
CA GLN A 36 23.48 -6.43 10.99
C GLN A 36 23.30 -7.08 9.60
N GLY A 37 22.99 -6.29 8.57
CA GLY A 37 22.75 -6.79 7.23
C GLY A 37 21.38 -7.44 7.03
N LYS A 38 20.41 -7.18 7.91
CA LYS A 38 19.04 -7.72 7.79
C LYS A 38 18.12 -6.72 7.11
N ASP A 39 17.08 -7.25 6.48
CA ASP A 39 15.98 -6.46 5.93
C ASP A 39 14.89 -6.29 6.98
N VAL A 40 14.50 -5.04 7.25
CA VAL A 40 13.54 -4.67 8.28
C VAL A 40 12.35 -3.95 7.65
N LEU A 41 11.15 -4.34 8.03
CA LEU A 41 9.92 -3.61 7.76
C LEU A 41 9.45 -2.93 9.05
N ILE A 42 9.28 -1.62 9.03
CA ILE A 42 8.69 -0.87 10.14
C ILE A 42 7.36 -0.25 9.73
N ILE A 43 6.34 -0.44 10.55
CA ILE A 43 5.01 0.11 10.35
C ILE A 43 4.75 1.12 11.47
N TYR A 44 4.45 2.37 11.11
CA TYR A 44 4.07 3.42 12.06
C TYR A 44 2.55 3.60 12.05
N ASP A 45 1.85 3.07 13.03
CA ASP A 45 0.40 3.14 13.17
C ASP A 45 0.02 3.98 14.41
N ASP A 46 -0.17 5.33 14.27
CA ASP A 46 -0.01 6.12 13.06
C ASP A 46 0.78 7.42 13.34
N LEU A 47 1.30 8.05 12.29
CA LEU A 47 2.03 9.32 12.41
C LEU A 47 1.12 10.55 12.51
N SER A 48 -0.18 10.45 12.25
CA SER A 48 -1.15 11.51 12.54
C SER A 48 -1.25 11.74 14.04
N LYS A 49 -1.36 10.67 14.83
CA LYS A 49 -1.37 10.74 16.30
C LYS A 49 -0.01 11.18 16.87
N HIS A 50 1.07 10.77 16.25
CA HIS A 50 2.42 11.27 16.58
C HIS A 50 2.51 12.80 16.43
N ALA A 51 1.99 13.36 15.33
CA ALA A 51 1.93 14.81 15.12
C ALA A 51 1.05 15.50 16.17
N VAL A 52 -0.10 14.91 16.51
CA VAL A 52 -1.00 15.43 17.56
C VAL A 52 -0.31 15.44 18.93
N ALA A 53 0.41 14.39 19.29
CA ALA A 53 1.19 14.34 20.53
C ALA A 53 2.24 15.47 20.57
N TYR A 54 2.95 15.69 19.47
CA TYR A 54 3.91 16.80 19.36
C TYR A 54 3.26 18.18 19.45
N ARG A 55 2.12 18.38 18.79
CA ARG A 55 1.32 19.60 18.91
C ARG A 55 0.91 19.85 20.37
N THR A 56 0.42 18.83 21.07
CA THR A 56 0.01 18.92 22.46
C THR A 56 1.16 19.38 23.36
N MET A 57 2.33 18.75 23.25
CA MET A 57 3.52 19.15 23.99
C MET A 57 3.95 20.59 23.67
N SER A 58 3.94 20.95 22.39
CA SER A 58 4.37 22.29 21.95
C SER A 58 3.45 23.39 22.48
N LEU A 59 2.13 23.16 22.50
CA LEU A 59 1.15 24.09 23.05
C LEU A 59 1.29 24.22 24.58
N LEU A 60 1.52 23.13 25.29
CA LEU A 60 1.79 23.15 26.74
C LEU A 60 3.07 23.95 27.07
N LEU A 61 4.06 23.86 26.23
CA LEU A 61 5.31 24.64 26.32
C LEU A 61 5.14 26.08 25.80
N ARG A 62 3.93 26.51 25.45
CA ARG A 62 3.61 27.83 24.93
C ARG A 62 4.39 28.22 23.66
N ARG A 63 4.78 27.24 22.84
CA ARG A 63 5.34 27.51 21.53
C ARG A 63 4.27 28.06 20.59
N PRO A 64 4.58 29.09 19.77
CA PRO A 64 3.58 29.70 18.89
C PRO A 64 3.05 28.68 17.88
N PRO A 65 1.71 28.53 17.75
CA PRO A 65 1.11 27.64 16.78
C PRO A 65 1.20 28.20 15.36
N GLY A 66 1.37 27.31 14.38
CA GLY A 66 1.26 27.59 12.95
C GLY A 66 -0.02 27.05 12.34
N ARG A 67 0.06 26.54 11.10
CA ARG A 67 -1.08 25.94 10.38
C ARG A 67 -1.69 24.79 11.18
N GLU A 68 -3.02 24.75 11.28
CA GLU A 68 -3.79 23.74 12.03
C GLU A 68 -3.32 23.58 13.50
N ALA A 69 -2.82 24.68 14.08
CA ALA A 69 -2.22 24.74 15.42
C ALA A 69 -0.98 23.83 15.62
N TYR A 70 -0.40 23.29 14.58
CA TYR A 70 0.88 22.60 14.67
C TYR A 70 2.03 23.57 14.83
N PRO A 71 3.10 23.21 15.54
CA PRO A 71 4.31 24.03 15.59
C PRO A 71 5.00 24.07 14.22
N GLY A 72 5.75 25.14 13.93
CA GLY A 72 6.38 25.36 12.63
C GLY A 72 7.36 24.27 12.21
N ASP A 73 7.87 23.49 13.13
CA ASP A 73 8.82 22.40 12.90
C ASP A 73 8.17 20.99 12.83
N VAL A 74 6.84 20.90 12.72
CA VAL A 74 6.16 19.60 12.64
C VAL A 74 6.60 18.78 11.41
N PHE A 75 6.93 19.42 10.30
CA PHE A 75 7.50 18.71 9.14
C PHE A 75 8.79 17.98 9.51
N TYR A 76 9.64 18.59 10.30
CA TYR A 76 10.94 18.04 10.67
C TYR A 76 10.84 16.78 11.55
N ILE A 77 9.80 16.63 12.39
CA ILE A 77 9.66 15.42 13.18
C ILE A 77 9.44 14.17 12.32
N HIS A 78 8.70 14.30 11.23
CA HIS A 78 8.45 13.20 10.30
C HIS A 78 9.61 13.01 9.31
N SER A 79 10.19 14.08 8.77
CA SER A 79 11.29 13.94 7.82
C SER A 79 12.50 13.29 8.46
N ARG A 80 12.94 13.72 9.64
CA ARG A 80 14.07 13.09 10.34
C ARG A 80 13.80 11.65 10.81
N LEU A 81 12.53 11.24 10.94
CA LEU A 81 12.15 9.86 11.24
C LEU A 81 12.18 9.01 9.97
N LEU A 82 11.54 9.46 8.91
CA LEU A 82 11.31 8.69 7.70
C LEU A 82 12.57 8.59 6.82
N GLU A 83 13.43 9.61 6.82
CA GLU A 83 14.73 9.58 6.12
C GLU A 83 15.74 8.57 6.71
N ARG A 84 15.45 8.00 7.88
CA ARG A 84 16.21 6.89 8.45
C ARG A 84 15.92 5.56 7.77
N ALA A 85 14.79 5.46 7.05
CA ALA A 85 14.47 4.31 6.20
C ALA A 85 15.36 4.35 4.95
N ALA A 86 16.23 3.35 4.81
CA ALA A 86 17.23 3.30 3.76
C ALA A 86 17.70 1.87 3.49
N ARG A 87 18.33 1.65 2.36
CA ARG A 87 19.17 0.49 2.10
C ARG A 87 20.64 0.90 2.20
N LEU A 88 21.39 0.17 3.01
CA LEU A 88 22.83 0.38 3.15
C LEU A 88 23.58 -0.18 1.93
N SER A 89 24.74 0.42 1.62
CA SER A 89 25.65 -0.13 0.64
C SER A 89 26.20 -1.49 1.11
N ASP A 90 26.69 -2.29 0.17
CA ASP A 90 27.27 -3.60 0.47
C ASP A 90 28.48 -3.47 1.41
N GLU A 91 29.24 -2.38 1.33
CA GLU A 91 30.36 -2.06 2.25
C GLU A 91 29.91 -1.87 3.71
N LEU A 92 28.66 -1.44 3.93
CA LEU A 92 28.02 -1.26 5.23
C LEU A 92 27.15 -2.45 5.64
N GLY A 93 27.22 -3.56 4.91
CA GLY A 93 26.51 -4.80 5.22
C GLY A 93 25.22 -5.03 4.44
N GLY A 94 24.80 -4.11 3.55
CA GLY A 94 23.69 -4.30 2.59
C GLY A 94 22.28 -4.40 3.20
N GLY A 95 22.14 -4.23 4.52
CA GLY A 95 20.82 -4.29 5.18
C GLY A 95 19.89 -3.16 4.77
N SER A 96 18.59 -3.35 5.00
CA SER A 96 17.57 -2.35 4.65
C SER A 96 16.55 -2.10 5.75
N LEU A 97 15.99 -0.89 5.76
CA LEU A 97 14.85 -0.51 6.58
C LEU A 97 13.79 0.11 5.66
N THR A 98 12.66 -0.56 5.53
CA THR A 98 11.49 -0.07 4.78
C THR A 98 10.44 0.44 5.73
N ALA A 99 10.01 1.69 5.59
CA ALA A 99 9.01 2.31 6.44
C ALA A 99 7.65 2.39 5.73
N LEU A 100 6.61 1.95 6.41
CA LEU A 100 5.21 2.12 6.02
C LEU A 100 4.49 3.00 7.05
N PRO A 101 4.53 4.33 6.90
CA PRO A 101 3.78 5.23 7.77
C PRO A 101 2.29 5.22 7.41
N ILE A 102 1.44 5.04 8.41
CA ILE A 102 0.00 5.20 8.28
C ILE A 102 -0.37 6.63 8.64
N ILE A 103 -1.19 7.25 7.81
CA ILE A 103 -1.73 8.60 8.01
C ILE A 103 -3.25 8.55 7.93
N GLU A 104 -3.91 9.05 8.95
CA GLU A 104 -5.36 9.23 8.94
C GLU A 104 -5.74 10.47 8.14
N THR A 105 -6.78 10.36 7.31
CA THR A 105 -7.37 11.48 6.60
C THR A 105 -8.83 11.66 7.06
N LEU A 106 -9.27 12.89 7.23
CA LEU A 106 -10.66 13.19 7.50
C LEU A 106 -11.43 13.29 6.18
N ALA A 107 -12.45 12.45 6.00
CA ALA A 107 -13.27 12.38 4.79
C ALA A 107 -12.46 12.21 3.47
N GLY A 108 -11.30 11.55 3.54
CA GLY A 108 -10.44 11.34 2.38
C GLY A 108 -9.62 12.58 1.95
N ASP A 109 -9.58 13.65 2.76
CA ASP A 109 -8.83 14.86 2.42
C ASP A 109 -7.31 14.64 2.58
N VAL A 110 -6.64 14.35 1.48
CA VAL A 110 -5.17 14.22 1.39
C VAL A 110 -4.46 15.57 1.27
N THR A 111 -5.20 16.68 1.12
CA THR A 111 -4.63 18.04 1.01
C THR A 111 -4.40 18.70 2.37
N ALA A 112 -4.85 18.07 3.45
CA ALA A 112 -4.60 18.50 4.82
C ALA A 112 -3.09 18.56 5.13
N TYR A 113 -2.72 19.27 6.19
CA TYR A 113 -1.33 19.63 6.45
C TYR A 113 -0.42 18.41 6.70
N ILE A 114 -0.81 17.48 7.55
CA ILE A 114 0.01 16.30 7.85
C ILE A 114 0.10 15.32 6.67
N PRO A 115 -1.01 14.94 5.99
CA PRO A 115 -0.92 14.11 4.80
C PRO A 115 0.00 14.67 3.73
N THR A 116 -0.11 15.95 3.37
CA THR A 116 0.75 16.59 2.35
C THR A 116 2.22 16.57 2.72
N ASN A 117 2.54 16.79 4.00
CA ASN A 117 3.91 16.72 4.49
C ASN A 117 4.49 15.31 4.31
N VAL A 118 3.75 14.28 4.73
CA VAL A 118 4.26 12.89 4.66
C VAL A 118 4.36 12.40 3.22
N ILE A 119 3.40 12.74 2.34
CA ILE A 119 3.50 12.44 0.89
C ILE A 119 4.77 13.06 0.28
N SER A 120 5.15 14.27 0.70
CA SER A 120 6.35 14.92 0.18
C SER A 120 7.66 14.30 0.66
N ILE A 121 7.67 13.71 1.86
CA ILE A 121 8.83 13.02 2.44
C ILE A 121 9.01 11.63 1.85
N THR A 122 7.92 10.88 1.68
CA THR A 122 7.93 9.47 1.28
C THR A 122 8.06 9.29 -0.24
N ASP A 123 8.38 8.07 -0.68
CA ASP A 123 8.50 7.70 -2.10
C ASP A 123 7.18 7.36 -2.77
N GLY A 124 6.09 7.82 -2.23
CA GLY A 124 4.76 7.63 -2.77
C GLY A 124 3.73 7.34 -1.68
N GLN A 125 2.53 6.99 -2.11
CA GLN A 125 1.41 6.69 -1.21
C GLN A 125 0.55 5.55 -1.74
N ILE A 126 0.02 4.75 -0.83
CA ILE A 126 -1.07 3.81 -1.06
C ILE A 126 -2.34 4.46 -0.54
N PHE A 127 -3.27 4.78 -1.43
CA PHE A 127 -4.50 5.48 -1.09
C PHE A 127 -5.64 4.49 -0.87
N LEU A 128 -6.19 4.48 0.36
CA LEU A 128 -7.36 3.67 0.71
C LEU A 128 -8.61 4.54 0.66
N GLU A 129 -9.62 4.08 -0.07
CA GLU A 129 -10.85 4.84 -0.34
C GLU A 129 -12.08 4.18 0.29
N THR A 130 -12.80 4.95 1.09
CA THR A 130 -14.02 4.46 1.77
C THR A 130 -15.08 3.98 0.78
N GLY A 131 -15.25 4.67 -0.35
CA GLY A 131 -16.19 4.27 -1.41
C GLY A 131 -15.91 2.88 -1.95
N LEU A 132 -14.65 2.55 -2.22
CA LEU A 132 -14.23 1.21 -2.67
C LEU A 132 -14.47 0.15 -1.61
N PHE A 133 -14.18 0.48 -0.34
CA PHE A 133 -14.45 -0.42 0.78
C PHE A 133 -15.93 -0.78 0.91
N LEU A 134 -16.80 0.22 0.82
CA LEU A 134 -18.25 0.04 0.89
C LEU A 134 -18.80 -0.71 -0.32
N ALA A 135 -18.17 -0.54 -1.50
CA ALA A 135 -18.47 -1.30 -2.72
C ALA A 135 -17.98 -2.77 -2.67
N GLY A 136 -17.33 -3.19 -1.58
CA GLY A 136 -16.84 -4.57 -1.40
C GLY A 136 -15.47 -4.85 -2.03
N GLN A 137 -14.78 -3.84 -2.54
CA GLN A 137 -13.40 -3.97 -3.00
C GLN A 137 -12.46 -3.96 -1.78
N ARG A 138 -11.84 -5.08 -1.48
CA ARG A 138 -10.92 -5.25 -0.35
C ARG A 138 -9.66 -5.99 -0.80
N PRO A 139 -8.47 -5.40 -0.59
CA PRO A 139 -8.21 -4.08 0.01
C PRO A 139 -8.77 -2.93 -0.85
N ALA A 140 -9.19 -1.85 -0.17
CA ALA A 140 -9.83 -0.69 -0.82
C ALA A 140 -8.80 0.26 -1.46
N VAL A 141 -7.81 -0.28 -2.15
CA VAL A 141 -6.71 0.48 -2.76
C VAL A 141 -7.18 1.16 -4.04
N ASN A 142 -7.07 2.48 -4.10
CA ASN A 142 -7.27 3.22 -5.32
C ASN A 142 -5.97 3.26 -6.13
N ALA A 143 -5.84 2.35 -7.11
CA ALA A 143 -4.66 2.25 -7.96
C ALA A 143 -4.43 3.48 -8.86
N GLY A 144 -5.47 4.27 -9.14
CA GLY A 144 -5.38 5.47 -9.99
C GLY A 144 -4.55 6.58 -9.36
N ILE A 145 -4.75 6.82 -8.06
CA ILE A 145 -4.10 7.90 -7.30
C ILE A 145 -2.98 7.41 -6.38
N SER A 146 -2.82 6.11 -6.22
CA SER A 146 -1.67 5.52 -5.53
C SER A 146 -0.44 5.62 -6.42
N VAL A 147 0.70 6.00 -5.83
CA VAL A 147 1.96 6.18 -6.54
C VAL A 147 3.09 5.54 -5.75
N SER A 148 4.00 4.86 -6.45
CA SER A 148 5.28 4.43 -5.89
C SER A 148 6.42 4.85 -6.83
N ARG A 149 7.36 5.65 -6.32
CA ARG A 149 8.54 6.07 -7.09
C ARG A 149 9.63 5.00 -7.14
N VAL A 150 9.62 4.08 -6.20
CA VAL A 150 10.65 3.02 -6.04
C VAL A 150 10.12 1.60 -6.29
N GLY A 151 8.82 1.36 -6.16
CA GLY A 151 8.21 0.03 -6.22
C GLY A 151 8.51 -0.73 -7.51
N GLY A 152 8.58 -0.02 -8.65
CA GLY A 152 8.96 -0.63 -9.92
C GLY A 152 10.37 -1.24 -9.93
N ASN A 153 11.30 -0.72 -9.12
CA ASN A 153 12.64 -1.29 -9.00
C ASN A 153 12.71 -2.50 -8.06
N ALA A 154 11.78 -2.59 -7.12
CA ALA A 154 11.66 -3.72 -6.21
C ALA A 154 10.97 -4.95 -6.85
N GLN A 155 10.20 -4.75 -7.92
CA GLN A 155 9.51 -5.84 -8.62
C GLN A 155 10.50 -6.76 -9.35
N ILE A 156 10.27 -8.07 -9.29
CA ILE A 156 10.92 -9.05 -10.16
C ILE A 156 10.50 -8.84 -11.62
N LYS A 157 11.29 -9.32 -12.56
CA LYS A 157 11.09 -9.06 -14.01
C LYS A 157 9.70 -9.53 -14.49
N ALA A 158 9.26 -10.71 -14.06
CA ALA A 158 7.97 -11.26 -14.44
C ALA A 158 6.81 -10.38 -13.95
N MET A 159 6.84 -9.90 -12.68
CA MET A 159 5.83 -8.98 -12.16
C MET A 159 5.80 -7.67 -12.95
N LYS A 160 6.95 -7.09 -13.29
CA LYS A 160 7.01 -5.87 -14.12
C LYS A 160 6.33 -6.03 -15.48
N GLN A 161 6.51 -7.19 -16.12
CA GLN A 161 5.92 -7.46 -17.43
C GLN A 161 4.40 -7.59 -17.34
N VAL A 162 3.90 -8.28 -16.32
CA VAL A 162 2.47 -8.54 -16.16
C VAL A 162 1.72 -7.32 -15.63
N SER A 163 2.27 -6.61 -14.65
CA SER A 163 1.58 -5.49 -14.01
C SER A 163 1.66 -4.17 -14.79
N GLY A 164 2.49 -4.11 -15.84
CA GLY A 164 2.78 -2.85 -16.56
C GLY A 164 1.56 -2.16 -17.17
N THR A 165 0.58 -2.93 -17.66
CA THR A 165 -0.65 -2.39 -18.27
C THR A 165 -1.82 -2.31 -17.29
N LEU A 166 -1.76 -3.02 -16.16
CA LEU A 166 -2.87 -3.19 -15.23
C LEU A 166 -3.44 -1.85 -14.72
N ARG A 167 -2.57 -0.91 -14.39
CA ARG A 167 -2.98 0.42 -13.92
C ARG A 167 -3.77 1.18 -14.99
N LEU A 168 -3.34 1.10 -16.25
CA LEU A 168 -4.02 1.75 -17.37
C LEU A 168 -5.38 1.11 -17.61
N GLU A 169 -5.45 -0.22 -17.59
CA GLU A 169 -6.71 -0.95 -17.77
C GLU A 169 -7.72 -0.64 -16.66
N LEU A 170 -7.27 -0.54 -15.41
CA LEU A 170 -8.13 -0.13 -14.29
C LEU A 170 -8.61 1.32 -14.42
N ALA A 171 -7.76 2.24 -14.89
CA ALA A 171 -8.16 3.62 -15.13
C ALA A 171 -9.23 3.71 -16.22
N GLN A 172 -9.04 3.01 -17.33
CA GLN A 172 -10.03 2.92 -18.42
C GLN A 172 -11.34 2.28 -17.98
N PHE A 173 -11.26 1.22 -17.17
CA PHE A 173 -12.44 0.58 -16.59
C PHE A 173 -13.27 1.57 -15.76
N ARG A 174 -12.64 2.32 -14.86
CA ARG A 174 -13.35 3.29 -14.01
C ARG A 174 -13.98 4.42 -14.79
N GLU A 175 -13.31 4.88 -15.84
CA GLU A 175 -13.89 5.88 -16.74
C GLU A 175 -15.14 5.34 -17.43
N LEU A 176 -15.08 4.12 -17.99
CA LEU A 176 -16.22 3.47 -18.62
C LEU A 176 -17.36 3.17 -17.63
N GLU A 177 -17.02 2.72 -16.41
CA GLU A 177 -18.00 2.48 -15.35
C GLU A 177 -18.77 3.75 -14.99
N ALA A 178 -18.08 4.88 -14.87
CA ALA A 178 -18.71 6.18 -14.64
C ALA A 178 -19.66 6.56 -15.80
N PHE A 179 -19.26 6.33 -17.06
CA PHE A 179 -20.12 6.58 -18.23
C PHE A 179 -21.40 5.74 -18.22
N THR A 180 -21.33 4.48 -17.79
CA THR A 180 -22.53 3.61 -17.77
C THR A 180 -23.56 4.07 -16.76
N GLN A 181 -23.15 4.71 -15.67
CA GLN A 181 -24.09 5.28 -14.69
C GLN A 181 -24.98 6.40 -15.28
N PHE A 182 -24.53 7.05 -16.35
CA PHE A 182 -25.29 8.09 -17.03
C PHE A 182 -26.16 7.58 -18.18
N GLY A 183 -26.33 6.25 -18.33
CA GLY A 183 -27.24 5.65 -19.29
C GLY A 183 -26.76 5.71 -20.74
N SER A 184 -25.49 5.90 -21.00
CA SER A 184 -24.91 5.91 -22.34
C SER A 184 -24.81 4.50 -22.92
N ASP A 185 -25.27 4.32 -24.17
CA ASP A 185 -25.06 3.08 -24.93
C ASP A 185 -23.56 2.95 -25.28
N LEU A 186 -22.93 1.91 -24.75
CA LEU A 186 -21.55 1.58 -25.07
C LEU A 186 -21.46 0.77 -26.38
N ASP A 187 -20.47 1.06 -27.20
CA ASP A 187 -20.09 0.20 -28.31
C ASP A 187 -19.56 -1.17 -27.84
N SER A 188 -19.36 -2.11 -28.78
CA SER A 188 -18.92 -3.47 -28.47
C SER A 188 -17.55 -3.53 -27.80
N ASP A 189 -16.60 -2.66 -28.19
CA ASP A 189 -15.26 -2.63 -27.65
C ASP A 189 -15.25 -2.07 -26.23
N SER A 190 -16.01 -1.02 -25.97
CA SER A 190 -16.19 -0.44 -24.64
C SER A 190 -16.86 -1.43 -23.68
N LYS A 191 -17.87 -2.20 -24.15
CA LYS A 191 -18.49 -3.28 -23.36
C LYS A 191 -17.48 -4.37 -23.01
N ARG A 192 -16.64 -4.81 -23.94
CA ARG A 192 -15.60 -5.81 -23.70
C ARG A 192 -14.58 -5.32 -22.66
N ARG A 193 -14.13 -4.06 -22.77
CA ARG A 193 -13.19 -3.45 -21.79
C ARG A 193 -13.83 -3.35 -20.41
N LEU A 194 -15.10 -2.99 -20.33
CA LEU A 194 -15.83 -2.94 -19.07
C LEU A 194 -15.90 -4.32 -18.40
N GLU A 195 -16.23 -5.37 -19.15
CA GLU A 195 -16.28 -6.74 -18.63
C GLU A 195 -14.92 -7.26 -18.21
N LYS A 196 -13.86 -6.97 -18.98
CA LYS A 196 -12.47 -7.26 -18.58
C LYS A 196 -12.11 -6.54 -17.28
N GLY A 197 -12.44 -5.25 -17.18
CA GLY A 197 -12.17 -4.46 -15.97
C GLY A 197 -12.85 -5.00 -14.72
N LYS A 198 -14.10 -5.48 -14.82
CA LYS A 198 -14.80 -6.14 -13.72
C LYS A 198 -14.03 -7.38 -13.24
N ARG A 199 -13.52 -8.21 -14.17
CA ARG A 199 -12.72 -9.40 -13.83
C ARG A 199 -11.40 -9.02 -13.17
N ILE A 200 -10.72 -7.98 -13.66
CA ILE A 200 -9.52 -7.45 -13.03
C ILE A 200 -9.80 -7.02 -11.58
N VAL A 201 -10.88 -6.27 -11.34
CA VAL A 201 -11.26 -5.84 -9.99
C VAL A 201 -11.55 -7.04 -9.10
N GLU A 202 -12.18 -8.09 -9.61
CA GLU A 202 -12.47 -9.30 -8.82
C GLU A 202 -11.19 -10.08 -8.45
N VAL A 203 -10.26 -10.24 -9.40
CA VAL A 203 -8.94 -10.86 -9.17
C VAL A 203 -8.10 -10.07 -8.14
N LEU A 204 -8.22 -8.74 -8.10
CA LEU A 204 -7.47 -7.91 -7.16
C LEU A 204 -8.06 -7.89 -5.74
N LYS A 205 -9.21 -8.51 -5.49
CA LYS A 205 -9.73 -8.68 -4.15
C LYS A 205 -8.94 -9.75 -3.41
N GLN A 206 -8.56 -9.46 -2.18
CA GLN A 206 -7.82 -10.39 -1.33
C GLN A 206 -8.45 -10.43 0.06
N ASP A 207 -8.59 -11.65 0.59
CA ASP A 207 -9.14 -11.82 1.93
C ASP A 207 -8.11 -11.45 3.00
N GLN A 208 -8.61 -10.97 4.14
CA GLN A 208 -7.76 -10.62 5.27
C GLN A 208 -7.00 -11.86 5.79
N TYR A 209 -5.72 -11.67 6.12
CA TYR A 209 -4.82 -12.74 6.60
C TYR A 209 -4.57 -13.88 5.60
N ASN A 210 -4.84 -13.67 4.34
CA ASN A 210 -4.58 -14.65 3.28
C ASN A 210 -3.56 -14.08 2.26
N PRO A 211 -2.27 -13.98 2.62
CA PRO A 211 -1.25 -13.52 1.69
C PRO A 211 -1.04 -14.54 0.56
N MET A 212 -0.76 -14.05 -0.62
CA MET A 212 -0.46 -14.85 -1.80
C MET A 212 1.04 -14.79 -2.11
N ASP A 213 1.63 -15.93 -2.50
CA ASP A 213 3.02 -15.96 -2.98
C ASP A 213 3.11 -15.21 -4.33
N VAL A 214 4.22 -14.51 -4.56
CA VAL A 214 4.40 -13.64 -5.74
C VAL A 214 4.26 -14.38 -7.07
N GLU A 215 4.67 -15.64 -7.13
CA GLU A 215 4.56 -16.50 -8.32
C GLU A 215 3.09 -16.76 -8.67
N LYS A 216 2.26 -16.97 -7.66
CA LYS A 216 0.80 -17.15 -7.81
C LYS A 216 0.11 -15.87 -8.24
N GLU A 217 0.52 -14.74 -7.64
CA GLU A 217 0.02 -13.42 -8.07
C GLU A 217 0.33 -13.17 -9.55
N ILE A 218 1.54 -13.48 -10.00
CA ILE A 218 1.94 -13.31 -11.39
C ILE A 218 1.09 -14.17 -12.33
N LEU A 219 0.82 -15.43 -11.96
CA LEU A 219 0.02 -16.33 -12.77
C LEU A 219 -1.41 -15.81 -12.97
N ILE A 220 -2.09 -15.43 -11.89
CA ILE A 220 -3.47 -14.97 -12.01
C ILE A 220 -3.56 -13.61 -12.69
N LEU A 221 -2.63 -12.70 -12.44
CA LEU A 221 -2.53 -11.43 -13.14
C LEU A 221 -2.25 -11.62 -14.63
N TYR A 222 -1.36 -12.55 -14.99
CA TYR A 222 -1.12 -12.90 -16.38
C TYR A 222 -2.38 -13.40 -17.08
N ALA A 223 -3.14 -14.26 -16.41
CA ALA A 223 -4.38 -14.80 -16.95
C ALA A 223 -5.41 -13.69 -17.21
N VAL A 224 -5.63 -12.77 -16.28
CA VAL A 224 -6.63 -11.71 -16.45
C VAL A 224 -6.19 -10.63 -17.43
N VAL A 225 -4.91 -10.24 -17.42
CA VAL A 225 -4.38 -9.20 -18.33
C VAL A 225 -4.41 -9.65 -19.78
N ASN A 226 -4.11 -10.93 -20.04
CA ASN A 226 -4.14 -11.51 -21.39
C ASN A 226 -5.52 -12.04 -21.82
N ASP A 227 -6.59 -11.68 -21.11
CA ASP A 227 -7.98 -11.98 -21.47
C ASP A 227 -8.34 -13.48 -21.46
N PHE A 228 -7.56 -14.32 -20.77
CA PHE A 228 -7.86 -15.76 -20.64
C PHE A 228 -9.08 -16.06 -19.77
N LEU A 229 -9.60 -15.04 -19.07
CA LEU A 229 -10.78 -15.17 -18.22
C LEU A 229 -12.05 -14.67 -18.91
N SER A 230 -12.02 -14.38 -20.22
CA SER A 230 -13.15 -13.82 -20.99
C SER A 230 -14.42 -14.68 -20.92
N ASP A 231 -14.28 -15.99 -20.89
CA ASP A 231 -15.38 -16.96 -20.88
C ASP A 231 -15.89 -17.31 -19.48
N ILE A 232 -15.27 -16.73 -18.44
CA ILE A 232 -15.61 -16.97 -17.04
C ILE A 232 -16.51 -15.84 -16.53
N GLU A 233 -17.64 -16.19 -15.93
CA GLU A 233 -18.51 -15.21 -15.28
C GLU A 233 -17.80 -14.56 -14.08
N VAL A 234 -18.05 -13.26 -13.85
CA VAL A 234 -17.39 -12.50 -12.77
C VAL A 234 -17.62 -13.16 -11.39
N SER A 235 -18.80 -13.73 -11.17
CA SER A 235 -19.14 -14.48 -9.93
C SER A 235 -18.27 -15.71 -9.67
N ASP A 236 -17.73 -16.30 -10.73
CA ASP A 236 -16.98 -17.55 -10.67
C ASP A 236 -15.45 -17.34 -10.64
N ILE A 237 -14.99 -16.09 -10.80
CA ILE A 237 -13.56 -15.74 -10.85
C ILE A 237 -12.82 -16.24 -9.59
N ARG A 238 -13.37 -16.04 -8.40
CA ARG A 238 -12.76 -16.49 -7.15
C ARG A 238 -12.60 -18.00 -7.07
N LYS A 239 -13.61 -18.72 -7.55
CA LYS A 239 -13.56 -20.19 -7.62
C LYS A 239 -12.52 -20.65 -8.63
N PHE A 240 -12.52 -20.05 -9.82
CA PHE A 240 -11.51 -20.32 -10.85
C PHE A 240 -10.09 -20.07 -10.33
N GLU A 241 -9.85 -18.93 -9.67
CA GLU A 241 -8.55 -18.58 -9.09
C GLU A 241 -8.05 -19.68 -8.15
N ALA A 242 -8.89 -20.11 -7.21
CA ALA A 242 -8.52 -21.16 -6.26
C ALA A 242 -8.17 -22.48 -6.95
N GLU A 243 -9.01 -22.96 -7.89
CA GLU A 243 -8.80 -24.18 -8.65
C GLU A 243 -7.58 -24.11 -9.56
N PHE A 244 -7.38 -22.97 -10.23
CA PHE A 244 -6.24 -22.71 -11.13
C PHE A 244 -4.90 -22.70 -10.37
N LEU A 245 -4.83 -22.02 -9.25
CA LEU A 245 -3.62 -21.96 -8.43
C LEU A 245 -3.30 -23.32 -7.77
N GLU A 246 -4.31 -24.08 -7.35
CA GLU A 246 -4.15 -25.45 -6.86
C GLU A 246 -3.64 -26.37 -7.97
N TYR A 247 -4.21 -26.27 -9.17
CA TYR A 247 -3.76 -27.04 -10.33
C TYR A 247 -2.30 -26.73 -10.69
N ALA A 248 -1.93 -25.44 -10.75
CA ALA A 248 -0.56 -25.02 -11.02
C ALA A 248 0.41 -25.55 -9.95
N ASN A 249 0.04 -25.46 -8.67
CA ASN A 249 0.87 -25.96 -7.58
C ASN A 249 1.03 -27.49 -7.59
N THR A 250 0.06 -28.24 -8.13
CA THR A 250 0.08 -29.70 -8.15
C THR A 250 0.82 -30.23 -9.38
N HIS A 251 0.58 -29.65 -10.56
CA HIS A 251 1.02 -30.20 -11.84
C HIS A 251 2.17 -29.42 -12.49
N HIS A 252 2.40 -28.16 -12.10
CA HIS A 252 3.34 -27.25 -12.75
C HIS A 252 4.25 -26.53 -11.75
N ARG A 253 4.72 -27.23 -10.72
CA ARG A 253 5.63 -26.66 -9.71
C ARG A 253 6.92 -26.11 -10.28
N ASP A 254 7.41 -26.70 -11.37
CA ASP A 254 8.65 -26.24 -11.99
C ASP A 254 8.46 -24.86 -12.63
N LEU A 255 7.30 -24.60 -13.25
CA LEU A 255 6.94 -23.29 -13.76
C LEU A 255 6.91 -22.22 -12.64
N LEU A 256 6.33 -22.57 -11.49
CA LEU A 256 6.30 -21.64 -10.34
C LEU A 256 7.70 -21.28 -9.81
N LYS A 257 8.68 -22.18 -9.96
CA LYS A 257 10.08 -21.92 -9.56
C LYS A 257 10.86 -21.10 -10.59
N GLU A 258 10.45 -21.15 -11.85
CA GLU A 258 11.09 -20.40 -12.93
C GLU A 258 10.62 -18.95 -13.01
N ILE A 259 9.44 -18.63 -12.44
CA ILE A 259 8.91 -17.28 -12.32
C ILE A 259 9.69 -16.48 -11.27
#